data_ec0af16377828385eb5bf0db4ed963c1
#
_entry.id   ec0af16377828385eb5bf0db4ed963c1
#
_cell.length_a   1.000
_cell.length_b   1.000
_cell.length_c   1.000
_cell.angle_alpha   90.00
_cell.angle_beta   90.00
_cell.angle_gamma   90.00
#
_symmetry.space_group_name_H-M   'P 1'
#
loop_
_entity.id
_entity.type
_entity.pdbx_description
1 polymer ?
#
loop_
_entity_poly.entity_id
_entity_poly.type
_entity_poly.pdbx_seq_one_letter_code
_entity_poly.pdbx_strand_id
1 'polypeptide(L)'
;MPIIEISSLTHPGVDVFCMLTEAQLRQRMEPGKGVFIAESPNVISRALDAGYEPLALMCERKHISGSAAHIIKRCGDVPVYTGDRELLTTLTGYVLTRGVLCAMRRPVLPSMEEICRDTRRIVVIDGVVAVSYTHLRAHETS
;
A
#
# COMPACT_ATOMS: atom_id res chain seq x y z
N MET A 1 -4.69 7.97 17.95
CA MET A 1 -3.72 7.32 17.02
C MET A 1 -2.89 6.33 17.82
N PRO A 2 -3.17 5.04 17.71
CA PRO A 2 -2.45 4.04 18.48
C PRO A 2 -1.08 3.74 17.84
N ILE A 3 -0.02 4.08 18.56
CA ILE A 3 1.34 3.66 18.22
C ILE A 3 1.61 2.36 18.98
N ILE A 4 1.86 1.29 18.24
CA ILE A 4 2.05 -0.05 18.79
C ILE A 4 3.50 -0.46 18.57
N GLU A 5 4.25 -0.60 19.65
CA GLU A 5 5.62 -1.09 19.57
C GLU A 5 5.64 -2.61 19.42
N ILE A 6 6.31 -3.09 18.37
CA ILE A 6 6.46 -4.51 18.10
C ILE A 6 7.73 -5.01 18.75
N SER A 7 7.60 -6.02 19.58
CA SER A 7 8.75 -6.69 20.23
C SER A 7 8.94 -8.13 19.75
N SER A 8 8.00 -8.65 18.97
CA SER A 8 8.10 -10.02 18.45
C SER A 8 7.57 -10.12 17.02
N LEU A 9 8.02 -11.16 16.30
CA LEU A 9 7.60 -11.47 14.94
C LEU A 9 6.15 -11.96 14.83
N THR A 10 5.51 -12.25 15.95
CA THR A 10 4.19 -12.92 15.99
C THR A 10 3.04 -12.01 16.34
N HIS A 11 3.21 -10.70 16.28
CA HIS A 11 2.12 -9.78 16.54
C HIS A 11 1.04 -9.89 15.44
N PRO A 12 -0.23 -10.17 15.79
CA PRO A 12 -1.26 -10.47 14.79
C PRO A 12 -1.57 -9.31 13.82
N GLY A 13 -1.37 -8.07 14.24
CA GLY A 13 -1.63 -6.90 13.41
C GLY A 13 -0.62 -6.65 12.30
N VAL A 14 0.56 -7.26 12.35
CA VAL A 14 1.64 -7.05 11.36
C VAL A 14 1.66 -8.09 10.24
N ASP A 15 0.81 -9.09 10.29
CA ASP A 15 0.75 -10.15 9.28
C ASP A 15 0.66 -9.62 7.85
N VAL A 16 -0.07 -8.53 7.66
CA VAL A 16 -0.26 -7.90 6.35
C VAL A 16 1.05 -7.40 5.74
N PHE A 17 2.07 -7.16 6.57
CA PHE A 17 3.40 -6.70 6.15
C PHE A 17 4.41 -7.84 6.00
N CYS A 18 4.06 -9.06 6.40
CA CYS A 18 4.99 -10.19 6.46
C CYS A 18 5.10 -10.91 5.13
N MET A 19 6.13 -10.58 4.34
CA MET A 19 6.57 -11.32 3.13
C MET A 19 5.46 -11.85 2.22
N LEU A 20 4.34 -11.16 2.13
CA LEU A 20 3.21 -11.58 1.31
C LEU A 20 3.43 -11.17 -0.15
N THR A 21 3.21 -12.09 -1.06
CA THR A 21 3.14 -11.75 -2.49
C THR A 21 1.90 -10.90 -2.77
N GLU A 22 1.91 -10.16 -3.86
CA GLU A 22 0.75 -9.38 -4.26
C GLU A 22 -0.50 -10.26 -4.46
N ALA A 23 -0.32 -11.47 -5.00
CA ALA A 23 -1.41 -12.43 -5.14
C ALA A 23 -2.00 -12.84 -3.78
N GLN A 24 -1.15 -13.11 -2.78
CA GLN A 24 -1.59 -13.42 -1.43
C GLN A 24 -2.32 -12.25 -0.77
N LEU A 25 -1.85 -11.02 -0.96
CA LEU A 25 -2.53 -9.83 -0.47
C LEU A 25 -3.91 -9.62 -1.12
N ARG A 26 -4.05 -9.95 -2.39
CA ARG A 26 -5.35 -9.90 -3.09
C ARG A 26 -6.34 -10.93 -2.58
N GLN A 27 -5.86 -12.14 -2.29
CA GLN A 27 -6.69 -13.29 -1.93
C GLN A 27 -6.96 -13.41 -0.43
N ARG A 28 -6.19 -12.72 0.40
CA ARG A 28 -6.23 -12.86 1.86
C ARG A 28 -7.60 -12.59 2.47
N MET A 29 -8.38 -11.81 1.79
CA MET A 29 -9.76 -11.53 2.17
C MET A 29 -10.64 -11.79 0.95
N GLU A 30 -11.88 -12.18 1.17
CA GLU A 30 -12.87 -12.41 0.13
C GLU A 30 -12.86 -11.33 -0.97
N PRO A 31 -13.34 -11.63 -2.17
CA PRO A 31 -13.43 -10.64 -3.25
C PRO A 31 -13.98 -9.29 -2.75
N GLY A 32 -13.23 -8.22 -3.02
CA GLY A 32 -13.55 -6.88 -2.54
C GLY A 32 -12.93 -6.47 -1.20
N LYS A 33 -12.26 -7.39 -0.50
CA LYS A 33 -11.57 -7.10 0.77
C LYS A 33 -10.04 -7.19 0.68
N GLY A 34 -9.49 -7.28 -0.50
CA GLY A 34 -8.05 -7.33 -0.72
C GLY A 34 -7.34 -6.07 -0.22
N VAL A 35 -6.04 -6.20 0.02
CA VAL A 35 -5.18 -5.10 0.43
C VAL A 35 -4.02 -4.94 -0.54
N PHE A 36 -3.40 -3.76 -0.52
CA PHE A 36 -2.12 -3.52 -1.16
C PHE A 36 -1.22 -2.74 -0.22
N ILE A 37 0.09 -2.82 -0.45
CA ILE A 37 1.08 -2.11 0.34
C ILE A 37 1.60 -0.93 -0.47
N ALA A 38 1.45 0.27 0.08
CA ALA A 38 2.07 1.48 -0.43
C ALA A 38 3.36 1.75 0.36
N GLU A 39 4.46 1.92 -0.34
CA GLU A 39 5.76 2.19 0.25
C GLU A 39 6.20 3.62 -0.05
N SER A 40 6.63 4.32 0.92
CA SER A 40 7.12 5.70 0.98
C SER A 40 6.03 6.74 1.27
N PRO A 41 6.42 7.84 1.94
CA PRO A 41 5.48 8.93 2.23
C PRO A 41 4.79 9.50 0.98
N ASN A 42 5.53 9.64 -0.12
CA ASN A 42 4.98 10.19 -1.37
C ASN A 42 3.93 9.29 -2.00
N VAL A 43 4.18 7.98 -2.06
CA VAL A 43 3.23 7.01 -2.62
C VAL A 43 1.98 6.94 -1.75
N ILE A 44 2.15 6.87 -0.44
CA ILE A 44 1.04 6.85 0.51
C ILE A 44 0.20 8.13 0.39
N SER A 45 0.85 9.28 0.30
CA SER A 45 0.17 10.56 0.14
C SER A 45 -0.70 10.59 -1.12
N ARG A 46 -0.17 10.12 -2.24
CA ARG A 46 -0.93 10.02 -3.51
C ARG A 46 -2.10 9.05 -3.41
N ALA A 47 -1.92 7.93 -2.74
CA ALA A 47 -2.99 6.97 -2.51
C ALA A 47 -4.11 7.57 -1.64
N LEU A 48 -3.76 8.30 -0.58
CA LEU A 48 -4.73 9.04 0.24
C LEU A 48 -5.45 10.12 -0.57
N ASP A 49 -4.75 10.86 -1.44
CA ASP A 49 -5.35 11.86 -2.33
C ASP A 49 -6.33 11.22 -3.32
N ALA A 50 -6.06 9.98 -3.73
CA ALA A 50 -6.96 9.21 -4.59
C ALA A 50 -8.15 8.57 -3.85
N GLY A 51 -8.23 8.75 -2.53
CA GLY A 51 -9.35 8.26 -1.73
C GLY A 51 -9.21 6.82 -1.23
N TYR A 52 -8.01 6.22 -1.32
CA TYR A 52 -7.79 4.89 -0.77
C TYR A 52 -7.78 4.92 0.76
N GLU A 53 -8.39 3.90 1.36
CA GLU A 53 -8.54 3.77 2.81
C GLU A 53 -7.30 3.12 3.43
N PRO A 54 -6.59 3.81 4.34
CA PRO A 54 -5.49 3.21 5.08
C PRO A 54 -6.02 2.26 6.16
N LEU A 55 -5.34 1.14 6.36
CA LEU A 55 -5.68 0.11 7.34
C LEU A 55 -4.66 0.02 8.47
N ALA A 56 -3.39 0.17 8.14
CA ALA A 56 -2.29 0.12 9.11
C ALA A 56 -1.04 0.75 8.52
N LEU A 57 -0.18 1.26 9.38
CA LEU A 57 1.14 1.79 9.03
C LEU A 57 2.23 0.98 9.73
N MET A 58 3.41 0.90 9.10
CA MET A 58 4.62 0.34 9.70
C MET A 58 5.82 1.20 9.34
N CYS A 59 6.59 1.61 10.34
CA CYS A 59 7.84 2.33 10.13
C CYS A 59 8.79 2.16 11.31
N GLU A 60 10.08 2.46 11.08
CA GLU A 60 11.04 2.54 12.17
C GLU A 60 10.64 3.67 13.13
N ARG A 61 10.94 3.50 14.41
CA ARG A 61 10.61 4.45 15.48
C ARG A 61 11.06 5.89 15.17
N LYS A 62 12.24 6.06 14.56
CA LYS A 62 12.78 7.38 14.20
C LYS A 62 11.93 8.16 13.19
N HIS A 63 11.13 7.48 12.39
CA HIS A 63 10.31 8.11 11.37
C HIS A 63 8.95 8.61 11.88
N ILE A 64 8.52 8.18 13.06
CA ILE A 64 7.23 8.57 13.63
C ILE A 64 7.10 10.08 13.80
N SER A 65 8.13 10.71 14.34
CA SER A 65 8.21 12.17 14.50
C SER A 65 8.94 12.87 13.36
N GLY A 66 9.41 12.12 12.38
CA GLY A 66 10.19 12.60 11.24
C GLY A 66 9.42 12.53 9.93
N SER A 67 9.98 11.78 8.97
CA SER A 67 9.46 11.72 7.59
C SER A 67 8.05 11.12 7.47
N ALA A 68 7.62 10.30 8.41
CA ALA A 68 6.29 9.71 8.41
C ALA A 68 5.23 10.52 9.18
N ALA A 69 5.63 11.55 9.93
CA ALA A 69 4.73 12.27 10.83
C ALA A 69 3.48 12.82 10.12
N HIS A 70 3.64 13.44 8.96
CA HIS A 70 2.52 13.99 8.20
C HIS A 70 1.59 12.92 7.63
N ILE A 71 2.13 11.76 7.23
CA ILE A 71 1.35 10.62 6.74
C ILE A 71 0.55 10.01 7.88
N ILE A 72 1.18 9.81 9.03
CA ILE A 72 0.52 9.28 10.23
C ILE A 72 -0.67 10.17 10.61
N LYS A 73 -0.49 11.48 10.58
CA LYS A 73 -1.57 12.42 10.86
C LYS A 73 -2.72 12.32 9.84
N ARG A 74 -2.40 12.16 8.56
CA ARG A 74 -3.41 12.01 7.50
C ARG A 74 -4.19 10.71 7.58
N CYS A 75 -3.57 9.64 8.05
CA CYS A 75 -4.22 8.34 8.19
C CYS A 75 -5.20 8.26 9.36
N GLY A 76 -5.21 9.22 10.27
CA GLY A 76 -6.15 9.26 11.40
C GLY A 76 -5.87 8.18 12.46
N ASP A 77 -6.89 7.46 12.87
CA ASP A 77 -6.82 6.50 13.99
C ASP A 77 -6.37 5.08 13.62
N VAL A 78 -5.71 4.91 12.49
CA VAL A 78 -5.17 3.60 12.12
C VAL A 78 -3.96 3.23 13.00
N PRO A 79 -3.75 1.94 13.28
CA PRO A 79 -2.60 1.52 14.07
C PRO A 79 -1.28 1.79 13.34
N VAL A 80 -0.29 2.27 14.08
CA VAL A 80 1.07 2.51 13.61
C VAL A 80 1.98 1.51 14.32
N TYR A 81 2.43 0.50 13.59
CA TYR A 81 3.37 -0.49 14.11
C TYR A 81 4.79 0.02 13.95
N THR A 82 5.56 -0.02 15.01
CA THR A 82 6.93 0.45 15.02
C THR A 82 7.85 -0.51 15.76
N GLY A 83 9.10 -0.46 15.44
CA GLY A 83 10.13 -1.30 16.06
C GLY A 83 11.51 -0.90 15.56
N ASP A 84 12.49 -1.69 15.94
CA ASP A 84 13.84 -1.53 15.46
C ASP A 84 13.97 -1.97 14.00
N ARG A 85 14.90 -1.36 13.28
CA ARG A 85 15.16 -1.67 11.87
C ARG A 85 15.37 -3.15 11.60
N GLU A 86 16.14 -3.83 12.47
CA GLU A 86 16.44 -5.25 12.35
C GLU A 86 15.18 -6.11 12.44
N LEU A 87 14.32 -5.83 13.42
CA LEU A 87 13.05 -6.53 13.58
C LEU A 87 12.13 -6.32 12.39
N LEU A 88 11.98 -5.09 11.92
CA LEU A 88 11.13 -4.77 10.77
C LEU A 88 11.66 -5.40 9.48
N THR A 89 12.98 -5.41 9.28
CA THR A 89 13.62 -6.08 8.14
C THR A 89 13.33 -7.58 8.15
N THR A 90 13.40 -8.21 9.30
CA THR A 90 13.06 -9.63 9.45
C THR A 90 11.60 -9.92 9.14
N LEU A 91 10.69 -9.06 9.61
CA LEU A 91 9.25 -9.19 9.34
C LEU A 91 8.91 -9.07 7.87
N THR A 92 9.41 -8.06 7.20
CA THR A 92 9.09 -7.75 5.80
C THR A 92 9.89 -8.57 4.80
N GLY A 93 11.04 -9.10 5.22
CA GLY A 93 11.98 -9.79 4.35
C GLY A 93 12.90 -8.88 3.55
N TYR A 94 12.80 -7.57 3.72
CA TYR A 94 13.68 -6.58 3.09
C TYR A 94 13.84 -5.31 3.93
N VAL A 95 14.87 -4.54 3.65
CA VAL A 95 15.14 -3.29 4.36
C VAL A 95 14.18 -2.21 3.89
N LEU A 96 13.49 -1.56 4.84
CA LEU A 96 12.60 -0.44 4.55
C LEU A 96 13.40 0.81 4.19
N THR A 97 13.83 0.92 2.94
CA THR A 97 14.69 2.03 2.48
C THR A 97 13.93 3.35 2.34
N ARG A 98 12.62 3.30 2.21
CA ARG A 98 11.77 4.48 1.96
C ARG A 98 10.97 4.93 3.18
N GLY A 99 11.25 4.38 4.33
CA GLY A 99 10.86 4.88 5.64
C GLY A 99 9.53 4.40 6.19
N VAL A 100 8.50 4.20 5.39
CA VAL A 100 7.17 3.81 5.86
C VAL A 100 6.41 2.95 4.86
N LEU A 101 5.70 1.96 5.39
CA LEU A 101 4.73 1.14 4.67
C LEU A 101 3.31 1.47 5.13
N CYS A 102 2.37 1.42 4.23
CA CYS A 102 0.95 1.53 4.54
C CYS A 102 0.19 0.40 3.87
N ALA A 103 -0.51 -0.39 4.67
CA ALA A 103 -1.51 -1.33 4.15
C ALA A 103 -2.79 -0.56 3.85
N MET A 104 -3.27 -0.65 2.64
CA MET A 104 -4.46 0.06 2.18
C MET A 104 -5.47 -0.91 1.60
N ARG A 105 -6.75 -0.59 1.76
CA ARG A 105 -7.84 -1.39 1.20
C ARG A 105 -7.90 -1.25 -0.32
N ARG A 106 -8.00 -2.37 -1.03
CA ARG A 106 -8.31 -2.34 -2.46
C ARG A 106 -9.77 -1.94 -2.66
N PRO A 107 -10.07 -1.01 -3.55
CA PRO A 107 -11.44 -0.70 -3.90
C PRO A 107 -12.07 -1.87 -4.68
N VAL A 108 -13.39 -1.91 -4.67
CA VAL A 108 -14.12 -2.78 -5.59
C VAL A 108 -13.89 -2.24 -7.01
N LEU A 109 -13.33 -3.08 -7.87
CA LEU A 109 -13.09 -2.69 -9.26
C LEU A 109 -14.40 -2.71 -10.05
N PRO A 110 -14.60 -1.77 -10.97
CA PRO A 110 -15.75 -1.81 -11.86
C PRO A 110 -15.68 -3.04 -12.77
N SER A 111 -16.84 -3.55 -13.19
CA SER A 111 -16.92 -4.64 -14.15
C SER A 111 -16.44 -4.19 -15.53
N MET A 112 -16.07 -5.17 -16.39
CA MET A 112 -15.75 -4.85 -17.80
C MET A 112 -16.88 -4.12 -18.50
N GLU A 113 -18.11 -4.50 -18.23
CA GLU A 113 -19.31 -3.85 -18.81
C GLU A 113 -19.42 -2.40 -18.39
N GLU A 114 -19.17 -2.10 -17.12
CA GLU A 114 -19.16 -0.72 -16.62
C GLU A 114 -18.05 0.13 -17.24
N ILE A 115 -16.83 -0.43 -17.36
CA ILE A 115 -15.69 0.26 -17.99
C ILE A 115 -15.94 0.49 -19.48
N CYS A 116 -16.54 -0.48 -20.18
CA CYS A 116 -16.78 -0.41 -21.61
C CYS A 116 -17.99 0.42 -21.99
N ARG A 117 -18.88 0.73 -21.04
CA ARG A 117 -20.08 1.54 -21.30
C ARG A 117 -19.69 2.94 -21.74
N ASP A 118 -20.27 3.37 -22.87
CA ASP A 118 -20.05 4.71 -23.43
C ASP A 118 -18.61 5.06 -23.84
N THR A 119 -17.73 4.05 -23.93
CA THR A 119 -16.35 4.26 -24.37
C THR A 119 -16.21 4.01 -25.87
N ARG A 120 -15.43 4.88 -26.54
CA ARG A 120 -15.11 4.72 -27.97
C ARG A 120 -13.80 3.96 -28.20
N ARG A 121 -12.91 3.98 -27.22
CA ARG A 121 -11.60 3.32 -27.32
C ARG A 121 -11.25 2.71 -25.97
N ILE A 122 -10.67 1.51 -26.03
CA ILE A 122 -10.22 0.77 -24.84
C ILE A 122 -8.79 0.35 -25.09
N VAL A 123 -7.96 0.53 -24.08
CA VAL A 123 -6.59 0.02 -24.04
C VAL A 123 -6.52 -1.07 -22.98
N VAL A 124 -6.10 -2.26 -23.38
CA VAL A 124 -5.85 -3.38 -22.47
C VAL A 124 -4.35 -3.51 -22.30
N ILE A 125 -3.89 -3.49 -21.06
CA ILE A 125 -2.49 -3.61 -20.70
C ILE A 125 -2.37 -4.84 -19.79
N ASP A 126 -1.57 -5.81 -20.20
CA ASP A 126 -1.34 -7.05 -19.48
C ASP A 126 0.15 -7.29 -19.27
N GLY A 127 0.50 -7.82 -18.10
CA GLY A 127 1.88 -8.17 -17.76
C GLY A 127 2.86 -7.01 -17.60
N VAL A 128 2.37 -5.78 -17.50
CA VAL A 128 3.21 -4.59 -17.35
C VAL A 128 3.63 -4.42 -15.89
N VAL A 129 4.93 -4.35 -15.65
CA VAL A 129 5.52 -4.17 -14.31
C VAL A 129 6.15 -2.79 -14.09
N ALA A 130 6.56 -2.12 -15.14
CA ALA A 130 7.16 -0.78 -15.02
C ALA A 130 6.07 0.30 -14.93
N VAL A 131 6.15 1.15 -13.91
CA VAL A 131 5.19 2.24 -13.66
C VAL A 131 5.04 3.19 -14.85
N SER A 132 6.11 3.42 -15.61
CA SER A 132 6.08 4.27 -16.80
C SER A 132 5.09 3.82 -17.87
N TYR A 133 4.78 2.54 -17.95
CA TYR A 133 3.81 2.00 -18.91
C TYR A 133 2.36 2.23 -18.48
N THR A 134 2.09 2.44 -17.21
CA THR A 134 0.74 2.72 -16.72
C THR A 134 0.30 4.17 -16.97
N HIS A 135 1.21 5.03 -17.40
CA HIS A 135 0.98 6.44 -17.73
C HIS A 135 1.16 6.72 -19.23
N LEU A 136 0.71 5.79 -20.07
CA LEU A 136 0.73 5.99 -21.53
C LEU A 136 -0.07 7.22 -21.93
N ARG A 137 0.57 8.11 -22.66
CA ARG A 137 -0.07 9.29 -23.23
C ARG A 137 -0.49 9.04 -24.67
N ALA A 138 -1.53 9.71 -25.11
CA ALA A 138 -2.05 9.52 -26.47
C ALA A 138 -1.01 9.79 -27.57
N HIS A 139 -0.07 10.70 -27.36
CA HIS A 139 0.99 11.02 -28.32
C HIS A 139 2.12 9.98 -28.36
N GLU A 140 2.23 9.12 -27.37
CA GLU A 140 3.24 8.04 -27.31
C GLU A 140 2.78 6.79 -28.06
N THR A 141 1.52 6.72 -28.43
CA THR A 141 0.91 5.58 -29.13
C THR A 141 0.73 5.80 -30.63
N SER A 142 1.13 6.94 -31.11
CA SER A 142 1.04 7.29 -32.55
C SER A 142 2.13 6.67 -33.40
#